data_30eb02f70bbbf37c3d94526be8e0cc68
#
_entry.id   30eb02f70bbbf37c3d94526be8e0cc68
#
_cell.length_a   1.000
_cell.length_b   1.000
_cell.length_c   1.000
_cell.angle_alpha   90.00
_cell.angle_beta   90.00
_cell.angle_gamma   90.00
#
_symmetry.space_group_name_H-M   'P 1'
#
loop_
_entity.id
_entity.type
_entity.pdbx_description
1 polymer ?
#
loop_
_entity_poly.entity_id
_entity_poly.type
_entity_poly.pdbx_seq_one_letter_code
_entity_poly.pdbx_strand_id
1 'polypeptide(L)'
;MFQRCARLRARVPVIGSRVSNAQRQITIPPEQLEEFGDHHVTGGLGRITKGVMVRAQGSHVYFEDGKKMLDFTCGIGVTNLGHCHPRVSKAASEQCLHLNHAQCSIAFHEPYLRLIEKLLPAMPHKSLDSFFFWNSGSEAVEASLKMARILTGKQNIICMQGAYHGRTFGALGVTKSKTIYGEGVAPLMPGTFPVPFPYWHQHGLLPSTSPSILTAQSLYQLHLLLAQQTSPSETAAIIVEPVLGEGGYVPAPKEYLEGLREICDKHNMLLIVDEVQSGFGRTGSWFFIEESGVRPDILIMAKGLANGFPLSGVVSRKELTDKLKPGTMGGTYAGNAVSCAAACAVADVIKEENVLANVQARSEQLFSRLQSLQNDSTLSPYILDIRGRGLMVAMEFASSEAVGAPYDAVTPTQDIKKGLASKVAKKCIEKGMLLLTTSAYEVVRFIPALNITQEEMDKGLSIFEEALREVVAEH
;
A
#
# COMPACT_ATOMS: atom_id res chain seq x y z
N MET A 1 -0.46 52.72 36.07
CA MET A 1 -0.74 52.32 37.44
C MET A 1 -0.94 50.80 37.45
N PHE A 2 0.17 50.08 37.58
CA PHE A 2 0.22 48.62 37.65
C PHE A 2 0.05 48.20 39.10
N GLN A 3 -0.80 47.22 39.41
CA GLN A 3 -0.50 46.22 40.43
C GLN A 3 -1.64 45.20 40.62
N ARG A 4 -1.23 43.92 40.63
CA ARG A 4 -1.81 42.73 41.28
C ARG A 4 -3.00 42.04 40.63
N CYS A 5 -2.67 41.03 39.85
CA CYS A 5 -3.49 39.82 39.80
C CYS A 5 -2.78 38.69 40.54
N ALA A 6 -3.30 38.39 41.71
CA ALA A 6 -2.82 37.32 42.58
C ALA A 6 -3.33 35.95 42.09
N ARG A 7 -2.47 34.96 42.26
CA ARG A 7 -2.67 33.54 41.98
C ARG A 7 -3.91 32.99 42.66
N LEU A 8 -4.91 32.58 41.88
CA LEU A 8 -5.95 31.64 42.31
C LEU A 8 -5.56 30.22 41.81
N ARG A 9 -4.91 29.47 42.70
CA ARG A 9 -4.85 28.01 42.57
C ARG A 9 -6.23 27.45 42.93
N ALA A 10 -7.06 27.18 41.94
CA ALA A 10 -8.26 26.39 42.16
C ALA A 10 -7.85 24.95 42.48
N ARG A 11 -8.06 24.54 43.72
CA ARG A 11 -8.07 23.13 44.11
C ARG A 11 -9.27 22.48 43.42
N VAL A 12 -9.02 21.59 42.46
CA VAL A 12 -10.04 20.70 41.90
C VAL A 12 -10.49 19.79 43.05
N PRO A 13 -11.78 19.80 43.45
CA PRO A 13 -12.25 18.84 44.42
C PRO A 13 -12.22 17.45 43.81
N VAL A 14 -11.52 16.50 44.46
CA VAL A 14 -11.61 15.10 44.19
C VAL A 14 -13.02 14.66 44.59
N ILE A 15 -13.95 14.64 43.64
CA ILE A 15 -15.26 14.04 43.84
C ILE A 15 -15.05 12.51 43.86
N GLY A 16 -14.89 11.95 45.02
CA GLY A 16 -15.00 10.53 45.27
C GLY A 16 -16.44 10.10 45.07
N SER A 17 -16.88 9.92 43.83
CA SER A 17 -18.13 9.22 43.57
C SER A 17 -17.89 7.72 43.78
N ARG A 18 -18.47 7.18 44.86
CA ARG A 18 -18.73 5.73 44.93
C ARG A 18 -19.67 5.38 43.78
N VAL A 19 -19.06 5.00 42.62
CA VAL A 19 -19.79 4.35 41.55
C VAL A 19 -20.24 2.99 42.09
N SER A 20 -21.54 2.78 42.19
CA SER A 20 -22.12 1.51 42.62
C SER A 20 -21.64 0.38 41.72
N ASN A 21 -21.22 -0.73 42.31
CA ASN A 21 -20.77 -1.97 41.70
C ASN A 21 -21.88 -2.65 40.89
N ALA A 22 -22.23 -2.15 39.74
CA ALA A 22 -23.19 -2.80 38.84
C ALA A 22 -22.73 -2.86 37.37
N GLN A 23 -21.54 -2.40 37.04
CA GLN A 23 -20.92 -2.78 35.75
C GLN A 23 -19.92 -3.90 36.04
N ARG A 24 -20.38 -5.16 35.83
CA ARG A 24 -19.42 -6.25 35.65
C ARG A 24 -18.54 -5.86 34.47
N GLN A 25 -17.32 -5.45 34.74
CA GLN A 25 -16.29 -5.41 33.69
C GLN A 25 -16.14 -6.87 33.23
N ILE A 26 -16.70 -7.18 32.07
CA ILE A 26 -16.42 -8.46 31.40
C ILE A 26 -14.98 -8.33 30.89
N THR A 27 -14.04 -8.77 31.74
CA THR A 27 -12.64 -8.87 31.31
C THR A 27 -12.48 -10.28 30.74
N ILE A 28 -12.30 -10.34 29.41
CA ILE A 28 -11.98 -11.60 28.74
C ILE A 28 -10.54 -11.96 29.09
N PRO A 29 -10.28 -13.16 29.66
CA PRO A 29 -8.93 -13.60 29.89
C PRO A 29 -8.12 -13.66 28.60
N PRO A 30 -6.81 -13.33 28.60
CA PRO A 30 -5.98 -13.31 27.39
C PRO A 30 -6.09 -14.58 26.55
N GLU A 31 -6.12 -15.75 27.18
CA GLU A 31 -6.23 -17.06 26.54
C GLU A 31 -7.58 -17.31 25.84
N GLN A 32 -8.60 -16.51 26.11
CA GLN A 32 -9.92 -16.57 25.48
C GLN A 32 -10.15 -15.48 24.43
N LEU A 33 -9.19 -14.55 24.23
CA LEU A 33 -9.36 -13.42 23.30
C LEU A 33 -9.48 -13.88 21.85
N GLU A 34 -8.78 -14.95 21.44
CA GLU A 34 -8.89 -15.48 20.09
C GLU A 34 -10.30 -16.05 19.84
N GLU A 35 -10.82 -16.89 20.73
CA GLU A 35 -12.17 -17.46 20.63
C GLU A 35 -13.25 -16.36 20.66
N PHE A 36 -13.08 -15.37 21.54
CA PHE A 36 -13.94 -14.19 21.57
C PHE A 36 -13.93 -13.44 20.25
N GLY A 37 -12.74 -13.23 19.66
CA GLY A 37 -12.57 -12.60 18.34
C GLY A 37 -13.23 -13.40 17.23
N ASP A 38 -13.10 -14.74 17.22
CA ASP A 38 -13.73 -15.63 16.24
C ASP A 38 -15.26 -15.53 16.29
N HIS A 39 -15.82 -15.32 17.47
CA HIS A 39 -17.27 -15.19 17.64
C HIS A 39 -17.82 -13.81 17.29
N HIS A 40 -17.07 -12.72 17.58
CA HIS A 40 -17.60 -11.35 17.50
C HIS A 40 -17.08 -10.53 16.31
N VAL A 41 -15.99 -10.94 15.67
CA VAL A 41 -15.49 -10.28 14.45
C VAL A 41 -16.21 -10.83 13.23
N THR A 42 -16.63 -9.95 12.33
CA THR A 42 -17.34 -10.36 11.09
C THR A 42 -16.57 -11.41 10.30
N GLY A 43 -17.27 -12.44 9.82
CA GLY A 43 -16.70 -13.51 8.99
C GLY A 43 -16.15 -13.06 7.63
N GLY A 44 -16.43 -11.83 7.20
CA GLY A 44 -15.83 -11.23 5.98
C GLY A 44 -14.35 -10.86 6.11
N LEU A 45 -13.77 -10.92 7.32
CA LEU A 45 -12.36 -10.65 7.57
C LEU A 45 -11.55 -11.96 7.56
N GLY A 46 -10.66 -12.11 6.55
CA GLY A 46 -9.69 -13.21 6.49
C GLY A 46 -8.46 -12.94 7.37
N ARG A 47 -7.93 -13.98 8.03
CA ARG A 47 -6.69 -13.95 8.80
C ARG A 47 -5.71 -14.98 8.28
N ILE A 48 -4.41 -14.66 8.29
CA ILE A 48 -3.35 -15.56 7.81
C ILE A 48 -2.77 -16.45 8.90
N THR A 49 -2.95 -16.07 10.17
CA THR A 49 -2.47 -16.81 11.35
C THR A 49 -3.49 -16.73 12.48
N LYS A 50 -3.37 -17.64 13.41
CA LYS A 50 -4.11 -17.66 14.68
C LYS A 50 -3.36 -16.86 15.74
N GLY A 51 -4.02 -16.62 16.87
CA GLY A 51 -3.48 -15.88 18.01
C GLY A 51 -3.75 -14.39 17.95
N VAL A 52 -3.48 -13.72 19.06
CA VAL A 52 -3.71 -12.29 19.27
C VAL A 52 -2.38 -11.56 19.38
N MET A 53 -2.13 -10.59 18.51
CA MET A 53 -0.97 -9.72 18.62
C MET A 53 -1.16 -8.74 19.77
N VAL A 54 -0.29 -8.79 20.78
CA VAL A 54 -0.37 -7.95 21.98
C VAL A 54 0.67 -6.83 22.00
N ARG A 55 1.76 -6.98 21.25
CA ARG A 55 2.83 -5.99 21.16
C ARG A 55 3.55 -6.11 19.82
N ALA A 56 4.12 -5.01 19.35
CA ALA A 56 5.02 -5.01 18.20
C ALA A 56 6.13 -3.97 18.37
N GLN A 57 7.32 -4.22 17.80
CA GLN A 57 8.44 -3.28 17.83
C GLN A 57 9.43 -3.59 16.70
N GLY A 58 9.84 -2.57 15.94
CA GLY A 58 10.72 -2.73 14.79
C GLY A 58 10.14 -3.74 13.81
N SER A 59 10.93 -4.73 13.42
CA SER A 59 10.52 -5.80 12.50
C SER A 59 9.83 -6.99 13.18
N HIS A 60 9.39 -6.85 14.43
CA HIS A 60 8.86 -7.99 15.19
C HIS A 60 7.48 -7.72 15.78
N VAL A 61 6.66 -8.76 15.78
CA VAL A 61 5.36 -8.84 16.47
C VAL A 61 5.40 -9.91 17.55
N TYR A 62 4.59 -9.73 18.60
CA TYR A 62 4.52 -10.61 19.76
C TYR A 62 3.06 -10.99 20.02
N PHE A 63 2.81 -12.27 20.22
CA PHE A 63 1.50 -12.82 20.47
C PHE A 63 1.29 -13.10 21.95
N GLU A 64 0.03 -13.29 22.35
CA GLU A 64 -0.37 -13.57 23.74
C GLU A 64 0.22 -14.86 24.30
N ASP A 65 0.54 -15.84 23.45
CA ASP A 65 1.18 -17.10 23.81
C ASP A 65 2.72 -16.98 23.98
N GLY A 66 3.25 -15.77 23.87
CA GLY A 66 4.67 -15.46 23.98
C GLY A 66 5.47 -15.64 22.68
N LYS A 67 4.85 -16.08 21.60
CA LYS A 67 5.54 -16.17 20.31
C LYS A 67 6.02 -14.81 19.85
N LYS A 68 7.28 -14.77 19.38
CA LYS A 68 7.88 -13.64 18.70
C LYS A 68 8.08 -14.00 17.23
N MET A 69 7.48 -13.23 16.33
CA MET A 69 7.59 -13.47 14.89
C MET A 69 8.24 -12.29 14.19
N LEU A 70 9.03 -12.59 13.16
CA LEU A 70 9.57 -11.60 12.24
C LEU A 70 8.47 -11.18 11.25
N ASP A 71 8.28 -9.88 11.05
CA ASP A 71 7.20 -9.36 10.21
C ASP A 71 7.72 -8.91 8.84
N PHE A 72 7.50 -9.75 7.82
CA PHE A 72 7.73 -9.40 6.42
C PHE A 72 6.48 -8.91 5.70
N THR A 73 5.47 -8.45 6.47
CA THR A 73 4.22 -7.91 5.93
C THR A 73 4.04 -6.41 6.16
N CYS A 74 4.61 -5.87 7.25
CA CYS A 74 4.41 -4.49 7.69
C CYS A 74 2.93 -4.05 7.70
N GLY A 75 1.99 -4.96 8.02
CA GLY A 75 0.56 -4.67 7.91
C GLY A 75 0.12 -4.34 6.48
N ILE A 76 0.68 -5.02 5.50
CA ILE A 76 0.53 -4.81 4.06
C ILE A 76 1.19 -3.48 3.61
N GLY A 77 2.47 -3.31 4.00
CA GLY A 77 3.28 -2.15 3.61
C GLY A 77 2.87 -0.84 4.25
N VAL A 78 2.42 -0.89 5.50
CA VAL A 78 1.95 0.28 6.26
C VAL A 78 3.03 0.81 7.21
N THR A 79 3.60 -0.08 8.04
CA THR A 79 4.61 0.30 9.04
C THR A 79 6.01 0.34 8.42
N ASN A 80 6.23 1.28 7.49
CA ASN A 80 7.46 1.37 6.72
C ASN A 80 8.72 1.52 7.60
N LEU A 81 8.62 2.24 8.72
CA LEU A 81 9.73 2.43 9.67
C LEU A 81 9.72 1.39 10.81
N GLY A 82 9.04 0.25 10.58
CA GLY A 82 8.82 -0.76 11.62
C GLY A 82 7.75 -0.36 12.63
N HIS A 83 7.36 -1.31 13.45
CA HIS A 83 6.36 -1.12 14.49
C HIS A 83 6.87 -0.20 15.60
N CYS A 84 6.00 0.69 16.07
CA CYS A 84 6.23 1.56 17.24
C CYS A 84 7.57 2.32 17.15
N HIS A 85 7.87 2.89 15.97
CA HIS A 85 9.10 3.70 15.82
C HIS A 85 9.14 4.83 16.87
N PRO A 86 10.21 4.97 17.69
CA PRO A 86 10.20 5.84 18.86
C PRO A 86 9.83 7.29 18.56
N ARG A 87 10.39 7.87 17.50
CA ARG A 87 10.12 9.27 17.12
C ARG A 87 8.68 9.47 16.65
N VAL A 88 8.15 8.52 15.85
CA VAL A 88 6.77 8.58 15.33
C VAL A 88 5.77 8.42 16.46
N SER A 89 5.97 7.43 17.35
CA SER A 89 5.11 7.19 18.52
C SER A 89 5.14 8.38 19.49
N LYS A 90 6.31 8.99 19.71
CA LYS A 90 6.45 10.18 20.53
C LYS A 90 5.68 11.37 19.96
N ALA A 91 5.86 11.69 18.67
CA ALA A 91 5.17 12.80 18.02
C ALA A 91 3.64 12.65 18.12
N ALA A 92 3.12 11.44 17.88
CA ALA A 92 1.70 11.17 18.00
C ALA A 92 1.19 11.32 19.44
N SER A 93 1.89 10.77 20.44
CA SER A 93 1.50 10.86 21.84
C SER A 93 1.52 12.27 22.38
N GLU A 94 2.52 13.08 22.03
CA GLU A 94 2.59 14.50 22.40
C GLU A 94 1.44 15.28 21.75
N GLN A 95 1.16 15.04 20.47
CA GLN A 95 0.06 15.70 19.78
C GLN A 95 -1.31 15.39 20.38
N CYS A 96 -1.54 14.18 20.91
CA CYS A 96 -2.76 13.84 21.63
C CYS A 96 -3.05 14.76 22.83
N LEU A 97 -2.01 15.30 23.46
CA LEU A 97 -2.13 16.18 24.63
C LEU A 97 -2.39 17.65 24.25
N HIS A 98 -2.20 18.01 22.96
CA HIS A 98 -2.37 19.39 22.50
C HIS A 98 -3.66 19.58 21.69
N LEU A 99 -3.83 18.78 20.66
CA LEU A 99 -4.99 18.83 19.76
C LEU A 99 -5.14 17.47 19.06
N ASN A 100 -6.15 16.71 19.43
CA ASN A 100 -6.40 15.38 18.84
C ASN A 100 -7.30 15.43 17.60
N HIS A 101 -8.16 16.44 17.49
CA HIS A 101 -9.06 16.62 16.36
C HIS A 101 -9.32 18.10 16.07
N ALA A 102 -9.21 18.46 14.79
CA ALA A 102 -9.71 19.71 14.25
C ALA A 102 -10.13 19.47 12.81
N GLN A 103 -11.34 19.90 12.49
CA GLN A 103 -11.87 19.77 11.12
C GLN A 103 -11.38 20.96 10.28
N CYS A 104 -10.61 20.69 9.21
CA CYS A 104 -9.89 21.70 8.43
C CYS A 104 -10.79 22.72 7.73
N SER A 105 -12.09 22.43 7.52
CA SER A 105 -13.02 23.42 6.99
C SER A 105 -13.48 24.42 8.06
N ILE A 106 -13.21 24.18 9.36
CA ILE A 106 -13.44 25.14 10.43
C ILE A 106 -12.23 26.06 10.56
N ALA A 107 -11.03 25.48 10.71
CA ALA A 107 -9.77 26.19 10.77
C ALA A 107 -8.61 25.28 10.41
N PHE A 108 -7.53 25.84 9.88
CA PHE A 108 -6.28 25.10 9.76
C PHE A 108 -5.73 24.74 11.14
N HIS A 109 -5.04 23.61 11.22
CA HIS A 109 -4.27 23.24 12.38
C HIS A 109 -2.78 23.04 12.05
N GLU A 110 -1.91 23.34 12.98
CA GLU A 110 -0.47 23.38 12.74
C GLU A 110 0.10 22.06 12.17
N PRO A 111 -0.19 20.85 12.71
CA PRO A 111 0.35 19.61 12.17
C PRO A 111 0.02 19.37 10.68
N TYR A 112 -1.15 19.80 10.20
CA TYR A 112 -1.54 19.71 8.81
C TYR A 112 -0.63 20.55 7.90
N LEU A 113 -0.41 21.80 8.30
CA LEU A 113 0.43 22.73 7.55
C LEU A 113 1.91 22.35 7.60
N ARG A 114 2.40 21.88 8.78
CA ARG A 114 3.77 21.37 8.94
C ARG A 114 4.01 20.12 8.07
N LEU A 115 3.02 19.26 7.95
CA LEU A 115 3.14 18.10 7.08
C LEU A 115 3.29 18.53 5.61
N ILE A 116 2.52 19.49 5.14
CA ILE A 116 2.68 20.03 3.77
C ILE A 116 4.10 20.59 3.60
N GLU A 117 4.57 21.42 4.54
CA GLU A 117 5.92 22.01 4.51
C GLU A 117 7.01 20.93 4.34
N LYS A 118 6.88 19.81 5.06
CA LYS A 118 7.84 18.69 5.03
C LYS A 118 7.74 17.85 3.76
N LEU A 119 6.54 17.71 3.19
CA LEU A 119 6.32 16.90 2.00
C LEU A 119 6.64 17.63 0.70
N LEU A 120 6.49 18.95 0.64
CA LEU A 120 6.77 19.74 -0.59
C LEU A 120 8.14 19.42 -1.23
N PRO A 121 9.25 19.35 -0.47
CA PRO A 121 10.55 19.01 -1.04
C PRO A 121 10.68 17.55 -1.52
N ALA A 122 9.79 16.66 -1.07
CA ALA A 122 9.80 15.25 -1.41
C ALA A 122 8.88 14.92 -2.61
N MET A 123 8.12 15.89 -3.11
CA MET A 123 7.22 15.63 -4.24
C MET A 123 8.00 15.35 -5.53
N PRO A 124 7.54 14.39 -6.35
CA PRO A 124 8.24 13.98 -7.57
C PRO A 124 8.28 15.09 -8.64
N HIS A 125 7.48 16.13 -8.49
CA HIS A 125 7.53 17.31 -9.35
C HIS A 125 7.11 18.56 -8.57
N LYS A 126 7.82 19.67 -8.78
CA LYS A 126 7.61 20.95 -8.05
C LYS A 126 6.21 21.56 -8.21
N SER A 127 5.45 21.19 -9.23
CA SER A 127 4.08 21.66 -9.42
C SER A 127 3.03 20.89 -8.61
N LEU A 128 3.42 19.81 -7.93
CA LEU A 128 2.54 19.10 -6.99
C LEU A 128 2.59 19.82 -5.64
N ASP A 129 1.80 20.87 -5.51
CA ASP A 129 1.88 21.86 -4.45
C ASP A 129 0.56 22.11 -3.70
N SER A 130 -0.50 21.40 -4.08
CA SER A 130 -1.82 21.52 -3.45
C SER A 130 -2.28 20.20 -2.87
N PHE A 131 -2.44 20.15 -1.54
CA PHE A 131 -2.65 18.93 -0.74
C PHE A 131 -4.06 18.89 -0.15
N PHE A 132 -4.62 17.71 -0.11
CA PHE A 132 -5.76 17.38 0.73
C PHE A 132 -5.54 16.02 1.40
N PHE A 133 -5.58 15.98 2.74
CA PHE A 133 -5.39 14.74 3.49
C PHE A 133 -6.73 14.10 3.86
N TRP A 134 -6.78 12.77 3.72
CA TRP A 134 -7.86 11.88 4.12
C TRP A 134 -7.37 10.87 5.17
N ASN A 135 -8.15 9.80 5.44
CA ASN A 135 -7.80 8.82 6.46
C ASN A 135 -7.29 7.50 5.86
N SER A 136 -7.79 7.10 4.70
CA SER A 136 -7.46 5.83 4.05
C SER A 136 -7.13 6.01 2.57
N GLY A 137 -6.36 5.05 2.00
CA GLY A 137 -6.07 5.04 0.56
C GLY A 137 -7.35 4.99 -0.29
N SER A 138 -8.37 4.23 0.14
CA SER A 138 -9.65 4.18 -0.58
C SER A 138 -10.33 5.55 -0.65
N GLU A 139 -10.34 6.33 0.44
CA GLU A 139 -10.89 7.71 0.43
C GLU A 139 -10.08 8.64 -0.47
N ALA A 140 -8.76 8.51 -0.48
CA ALA A 140 -7.91 9.30 -1.37
C ALA A 140 -8.15 8.95 -2.85
N VAL A 141 -8.40 7.67 -3.17
CA VAL A 141 -8.82 7.25 -4.51
C VAL A 141 -10.19 7.84 -4.85
N GLU A 142 -11.20 7.72 -3.99
CA GLU A 142 -12.52 8.34 -4.20
C GLU A 142 -12.39 9.85 -4.49
N ALA A 143 -11.55 10.54 -3.70
CA ALA A 143 -11.29 11.97 -3.91
C ALA A 143 -10.66 12.24 -5.28
N SER A 144 -9.68 11.45 -5.71
CA SER A 144 -9.00 11.62 -7.00
C SER A 144 -9.94 11.39 -8.19
N LEU A 145 -10.80 10.35 -8.12
CA LEU A 145 -11.82 10.09 -9.13
C LEU A 145 -12.85 11.22 -9.21
N LYS A 146 -13.30 11.71 -8.05
CA LYS A 146 -14.20 12.87 -7.97
C LYS A 146 -13.57 14.13 -8.54
N MET A 147 -12.30 14.42 -8.17
CA MET A 147 -11.56 15.55 -8.72
C MET A 147 -11.44 15.45 -10.23
N ALA A 148 -11.04 14.30 -10.76
CA ALA A 148 -10.86 14.08 -12.19
C ALA A 148 -12.15 14.39 -12.98
N ARG A 149 -13.29 13.89 -12.53
CA ARG A 149 -14.60 14.15 -13.17
C ARG A 149 -14.99 15.62 -13.11
N ILE A 150 -14.82 16.29 -11.98
CA ILE A 150 -15.16 17.72 -11.82
C ILE A 150 -14.25 18.59 -12.68
N LEU A 151 -12.95 18.34 -12.66
CA LEU A 151 -11.95 19.18 -13.33
C LEU A 151 -12.00 19.07 -14.84
N THR A 152 -12.38 17.91 -15.37
CA THR A 152 -12.44 17.65 -16.81
C THR A 152 -13.84 17.80 -17.39
N GLY A 153 -14.89 17.69 -16.57
CA GLY A 153 -16.27 17.58 -17.01
C GLY A 153 -16.61 16.23 -17.67
N LYS A 154 -15.65 15.30 -17.69
CA LYS A 154 -15.77 13.97 -18.30
C LYS A 154 -16.09 12.91 -17.24
N GLN A 155 -16.62 11.74 -17.65
CA GLN A 155 -17.16 10.77 -16.70
C GLN A 155 -16.33 9.47 -16.58
N ASN A 156 -15.67 9.05 -17.66
CA ASN A 156 -15.07 7.72 -17.72
C ASN A 156 -13.65 7.70 -17.14
N ILE A 157 -13.30 6.59 -16.52
CA ILE A 157 -11.98 6.35 -15.91
C ILE A 157 -11.39 5.07 -16.51
N ILE A 158 -10.16 5.14 -16.97
CA ILE A 158 -9.39 3.97 -17.37
C ILE A 158 -8.56 3.52 -16.17
N CYS A 159 -8.57 2.22 -15.88
CA CYS A 159 -7.76 1.59 -14.83
C CYS A 159 -7.01 0.37 -15.39
N MET A 160 -6.08 -0.18 -14.62
CA MET A 160 -5.28 -1.32 -15.07
C MET A 160 -5.90 -2.64 -14.61
N GLN A 161 -5.81 -3.68 -15.44
CA GLN A 161 -6.06 -5.04 -14.98
C GLN A 161 -5.08 -5.38 -13.85
N GLY A 162 -5.55 -6.13 -12.86
CA GLY A 162 -4.75 -6.46 -11.68
C GLY A 162 -4.58 -5.33 -10.66
N ALA A 163 -5.07 -4.10 -10.93
CA ALA A 163 -4.94 -2.97 -10.02
C ALA A 163 -5.76 -3.13 -8.73
N TYR A 164 -5.25 -2.53 -7.65
CA TYR A 164 -5.95 -2.44 -6.37
C TYR A 164 -5.93 -1.01 -5.84
N HIS A 165 -7.07 -0.35 -5.86
CA HIS A 165 -7.24 1.03 -5.44
C HIS A 165 -8.14 1.21 -4.20
N GLY A 166 -8.60 0.10 -3.60
CA GLY A 166 -9.46 0.11 -2.42
C GLY A 166 -10.77 -0.64 -2.58
N ARG A 167 -11.61 -0.60 -1.53
CA ARG A 167 -12.85 -1.39 -1.44
C ARG A 167 -14.10 -0.56 -1.14
N THR A 168 -14.05 0.76 -1.17
CA THR A 168 -15.24 1.63 -1.24
C THR A 168 -15.84 1.57 -2.65
N PHE A 169 -17.08 1.95 -2.86
CA PHE A 169 -17.78 1.69 -4.12
C PHE A 169 -17.09 2.26 -5.36
N GLY A 170 -16.60 3.51 -5.31
CA GLY A 170 -15.86 4.10 -6.44
C GLY A 170 -14.46 3.47 -6.60
N ALA A 171 -13.72 3.32 -5.50
CA ALA A 171 -12.41 2.69 -5.52
C ALA A 171 -12.48 1.21 -5.95
N LEU A 172 -13.55 0.50 -5.55
CA LEU A 172 -13.80 -0.88 -5.98
C LEU A 172 -14.12 -0.96 -7.49
N GLY A 173 -14.77 0.08 -8.03
CA GLY A 173 -15.01 0.20 -9.47
C GLY A 173 -13.75 0.17 -10.33
N VAL A 174 -12.63 0.67 -9.81
CA VAL A 174 -11.30 0.68 -10.46
C VAL A 174 -10.35 -0.40 -9.92
N THR A 175 -10.74 -1.16 -8.89
CA THR A 175 -9.99 -2.32 -8.38
C THR A 175 -10.29 -3.55 -9.24
N LYS A 176 -9.26 -4.21 -9.78
CA LYS A 176 -9.36 -5.32 -10.75
C LYS A 176 -8.41 -6.49 -10.43
N SER A 177 -7.89 -6.56 -9.19
CA SER A 177 -6.89 -7.56 -8.83
C SER A 177 -7.47 -8.94 -8.49
N LYS A 178 -8.66 -9.01 -7.87
CA LYS A 178 -9.32 -10.28 -7.50
C LYS A 178 -10.83 -10.12 -7.52
N THR A 179 -11.54 -11.14 -7.97
CA THR A 179 -13.01 -11.17 -8.01
C THR A 179 -13.66 -11.10 -6.64
N ILE A 180 -13.04 -11.71 -5.63
CA ILE A 180 -13.56 -11.77 -4.25
C ILE A 180 -13.84 -10.37 -3.65
N TYR A 181 -13.18 -9.31 -4.12
CA TYR A 181 -13.41 -7.97 -3.60
C TYR A 181 -14.72 -7.34 -4.08
N GLY A 182 -15.22 -7.76 -5.25
CA GLY A 182 -16.41 -7.21 -5.88
C GLY A 182 -17.55 -8.22 -6.05
N GLU A 183 -17.37 -9.46 -5.62
CA GLU A 183 -18.39 -10.50 -5.74
C GLU A 183 -19.65 -10.14 -4.94
N GLY A 184 -20.82 -10.17 -5.61
CA GLY A 184 -22.11 -9.86 -5.00
C GLY A 184 -22.38 -8.35 -4.75
N VAL A 185 -21.51 -7.44 -5.17
CA VAL A 185 -21.62 -5.98 -4.88
C VAL A 185 -22.01 -5.16 -6.12
N ALA A 186 -22.13 -5.80 -7.29
CA ALA A 186 -22.49 -5.11 -8.54
C ALA A 186 -23.95 -4.58 -8.52
N PRO A 187 -24.26 -3.46 -9.23
CA PRO A 187 -23.36 -2.70 -10.09
C PRO A 187 -22.47 -1.71 -9.31
N LEU A 188 -21.20 -1.66 -9.66
CA LEU A 188 -20.25 -0.69 -9.12
C LEU A 188 -20.33 0.64 -9.89
N MET A 189 -19.43 1.60 -9.56
CA MET A 189 -19.34 2.88 -10.26
C MET A 189 -19.25 2.66 -11.78
N PRO A 190 -20.18 3.21 -12.59
CA PRO A 190 -20.15 3.08 -14.03
C PRO A 190 -19.03 3.92 -14.67
N GLY A 191 -18.71 3.61 -15.94
CA GLY A 191 -17.71 4.32 -16.72
C GLY A 191 -16.28 3.97 -16.32
N THR A 192 -16.03 2.74 -15.85
CA THR A 192 -14.69 2.23 -15.57
C THR A 192 -14.27 1.21 -16.62
N PHE A 193 -13.11 1.41 -17.21
CA PHE A 193 -12.59 0.62 -18.33
C PHE A 193 -11.21 0.05 -17.98
N PRO A 194 -11.10 -1.26 -17.73
CA PRO A 194 -9.80 -1.88 -17.47
C PRO A 194 -9.03 -2.12 -18.77
N VAL A 195 -7.71 -1.88 -18.74
CA VAL A 195 -6.77 -2.17 -19.82
C VAL A 195 -5.61 -3.01 -19.28
N PRO A 196 -4.99 -3.91 -20.09
CA PRO A 196 -3.82 -4.67 -19.65
C PRO A 196 -2.67 -3.76 -19.22
N PHE A 197 -2.05 -4.13 -18.10
CA PHE A 197 -0.79 -3.59 -17.61
C PHE A 197 0.40 -4.29 -18.32
N PRO A 198 1.60 -3.71 -18.44
CA PRO A 198 2.76 -4.38 -19.04
C PRO A 198 3.29 -5.52 -18.17
N TYR A 199 2.47 -6.53 -18.01
CA TYR A 199 2.73 -7.76 -17.29
C TYR A 199 2.49 -8.95 -18.20
N TRP A 200 3.50 -9.80 -18.37
CA TRP A 200 3.47 -10.90 -19.35
C TRP A 200 2.24 -11.81 -19.23
N HIS A 201 1.75 -12.09 -18.03
CA HIS A 201 0.51 -12.84 -17.81
C HIS A 201 -0.71 -12.22 -18.50
N GLN A 202 -0.84 -10.88 -18.47
CA GLN A 202 -2.00 -10.20 -19.04
C GLN A 202 -2.00 -10.17 -20.57
N HIS A 203 -0.89 -10.55 -21.17
CA HIS A 203 -0.72 -10.65 -22.61
C HIS A 203 -0.58 -12.11 -23.11
N GLY A 204 -0.58 -13.10 -22.20
CA GLY A 204 -0.35 -14.49 -22.55
C GLY A 204 1.06 -14.73 -23.10
N LEU A 205 2.04 -14.01 -22.60
CA LEU A 205 3.45 -14.06 -23.02
C LEU A 205 4.31 -14.75 -21.97
N LEU A 206 5.58 -14.98 -22.30
CA LEU A 206 6.56 -15.59 -21.37
C LEU A 206 7.10 -14.57 -20.35
N PRO A 207 7.52 -15.02 -19.15
CA PRO A 207 8.22 -14.16 -18.18
C PRO A 207 9.47 -13.49 -18.76
N SER A 208 10.14 -14.13 -19.72
CA SER A 208 11.32 -13.62 -20.41
C SER A 208 11.03 -12.55 -21.48
N THR A 209 9.74 -12.20 -21.70
CA THR A 209 9.36 -11.19 -22.69
C THR A 209 9.92 -9.82 -22.28
N SER A 210 10.55 -9.14 -23.21
CA SER A 210 11.19 -7.84 -22.92
C SER A 210 10.18 -6.77 -22.49
N PRO A 211 10.55 -5.87 -21.56
CA PRO A 211 9.71 -4.76 -21.13
C PRO A 211 9.21 -3.88 -22.29
N SER A 212 10.01 -3.71 -23.35
CA SER A 212 9.62 -2.92 -24.52
C SER A 212 8.45 -3.57 -25.30
N ILE A 213 8.43 -4.90 -25.45
CA ILE A 213 7.31 -5.61 -26.08
C ILE A 213 6.06 -5.49 -25.20
N LEU A 214 6.18 -5.69 -23.90
CA LEU A 214 5.06 -5.58 -22.97
C LEU A 214 4.48 -4.15 -22.97
N THR A 215 5.34 -3.13 -22.99
CA THR A 215 4.95 -1.72 -23.11
C THR A 215 4.18 -1.47 -24.41
N ALA A 216 4.73 -1.90 -25.55
CA ALA A 216 4.10 -1.71 -26.86
C ALA A 216 2.71 -2.38 -26.91
N GLN A 217 2.59 -3.59 -26.39
CA GLN A 217 1.31 -4.32 -26.34
C GLN A 217 0.28 -3.60 -25.44
N SER A 218 0.68 -3.16 -24.24
CA SER A 218 -0.23 -2.47 -23.32
C SER A 218 -0.70 -1.11 -23.87
N LEU A 219 0.21 -0.32 -24.46
CA LEU A 219 -0.17 0.94 -25.13
C LEU A 219 -1.06 0.72 -26.34
N TYR A 220 -0.80 -0.33 -27.13
CA TYR A 220 -1.68 -0.70 -28.24
C TYR A 220 -3.10 -1.02 -27.75
N GLN A 221 -3.24 -1.83 -26.69
CA GLN A 221 -4.55 -2.13 -26.10
C GLN A 221 -5.25 -0.87 -25.57
N LEU A 222 -4.50 0.08 -24.99
CA LEU A 222 -5.06 1.36 -24.56
C LEU A 222 -5.58 2.18 -25.77
N HIS A 223 -4.86 2.21 -26.89
CA HIS A 223 -5.32 2.89 -28.11
C HIS A 223 -6.59 2.22 -28.67
N LEU A 224 -6.68 0.88 -28.67
CA LEU A 224 -7.88 0.17 -29.08
C LEU A 224 -9.06 0.49 -28.16
N LEU A 225 -8.84 0.52 -26.85
CA LEU A 225 -9.87 0.86 -25.86
C LEU A 225 -10.43 2.28 -26.12
N LEU A 226 -9.56 3.25 -26.38
CA LEU A 226 -9.94 4.63 -26.69
C LEU A 226 -10.66 4.75 -28.05
N ALA A 227 -10.42 3.83 -29.00
CA ALA A 227 -11.08 3.83 -30.29
C ALA A 227 -12.43 3.06 -30.28
N GLN A 228 -12.61 2.08 -29.38
CA GLN A 228 -13.72 1.13 -29.47
C GLN A 228 -14.69 1.17 -28.29
N GLN A 229 -14.24 1.57 -27.08
CA GLN A 229 -15.01 1.39 -25.85
C GLN A 229 -15.30 2.70 -25.10
N THR A 230 -14.36 3.64 -25.06
CA THR A 230 -14.53 4.94 -24.39
C THR A 230 -13.84 6.04 -25.19
N SER A 231 -14.63 7.02 -25.63
CA SER A 231 -14.07 8.17 -26.34
C SER A 231 -13.13 9.00 -25.45
N PRO A 232 -11.99 9.49 -25.97
CA PRO A 232 -11.15 10.45 -25.24
C PRO A 232 -11.89 11.70 -24.77
N SER A 233 -12.94 12.13 -25.48
CA SER A 233 -13.79 13.27 -25.09
C SER A 233 -14.64 13.01 -23.85
N GLU A 234 -14.88 11.76 -23.49
CA GLU A 234 -15.65 11.33 -22.32
C GLU A 234 -14.77 10.77 -21.19
N THR A 235 -13.48 10.55 -21.46
CA THR A 235 -12.54 9.96 -20.51
C THR A 235 -11.84 11.03 -19.68
N ALA A 236 -12.13 11.05 -18.38
CA ALA A 236 -11.61 12.03 -17.42
C ALA A 236 -10.15 11.76 -17.05
N ALA A 237 -9.81 10.49 -16.80
CA ALA A 237 -8.49 10.15 -16.29
C ALA A 237 -8.09 8.70 -16.59
N ILE A 238 -6.78 8.46 -16.50
CA ILE A 238 -6.17 7.15 -16.34
C ILE A 238 -5.66 7.06 -14.91
N ILE A 239 -6.00 6.00 -14.16
CA ILE A 239 -5.44 5.69 -12.85
C ILE A 239 -4.51 4.49 -12.95
N VAL A 240 -3.31 4.60 -12.37
CA VAL A 240 -2.26 3.57 -12.42
C VAL A 240 -1.49 3.48 -11.10
N GLU A 241 -1.24 2.27 -10.64
CA GLU A 241 -0.17 1.99 -9.66
C GLU A 241 1.16 1.89 -10.43
N PRO A 242 2.20 2.66 -10.12
CA PRO A 242 3.48 2.57 -10.86
C PRO A 242 4.24 1.29 -10.51
N VAL A 243 3.93 0.63 -9.41
CA VAL A 243 4.21 -0.78 -9.13
C VAL A 243 2.90 -1.45 -8.77
N LEU A 244 2.42 -2.35 -9.62
CA LEU A 244 1.17 -3.06 -9.42
C LEU A 244 1.22 -3.89 -8.13
N GLY A 245 0.49 -3.47 -7.08
CA GLY A 245 0.59 -4.05 -5.74
C GLY A 245 -0.08 -5.42 -5.61
N GLU A 246 -1.39 -5.43 -5.40
CA GLU A 246 -2.16 -6.68 -5.26
C GLU A 246 -2.21 -7.49 -6.57
N GLY A 247 -1.81 -6.93 -7.68
CA GLY A 247 -1.67 -7.62 -8.96
C GLY A 247 -0.40 -8.43 -9.12
N GLY A 248 0.55 -8.37 -8.17
CA GLY A 248 1.72 -9.23 -8.17
C GLY A 248 3.09 -8.57 -8.11
N TYR A 249 3.18 -7.36 -7.61
CA TYR A 249 4.44 -6.59 -7.45
C TYR A 249 5.19 -6.40 -8.77
N VAL A 250 4.47 -5.89 -9.77
CA VAL A 250 4.99 -5.69 -11.12
C VAL A 250 5.33 -4.21 -11.32
N PRO A 251 6.62 -3.83 -11.43
CA PRO A 251 7.02 -2.47 -11.75
C PRO A 251 6.63 -2.11 -13.19
N ALA A 252 6.06 -0.92 -13.39
CA ALA A 252 5.82 -0.38 -14.71
C ALA A 252 7.15 -0.01 -15.38
N PRO A 253 7.39 -0.40 -16.64
CA PRO A 253 8.48 0.15 -17.42
C PRO A 253 8.35 1.67 -17.55
N LYS A 254 9.49 2.38 -17.55
CA LYS A 254 9.53 3.84 -17.70
C LYS A 254 8.79 4.31 -18.96
N GLU A 255 9.05 3.66 -20.07
CA GLU A 255 8.46 3.96 -21.37
C GLU A 255 6.93 3.80 -21.38
N TYR A 256 6.40 2.91 -20.55
CA TYR A 256 4.95 2.77 -20.37
C TYR A 256 4.35 3.97 -19.65
N LEU A 257 4.97 4.42 -18.56
CA LEU A 257 4.51 5.60 -17.83
C LEU A 257 4.61 6.87 -18.68
N GLU A 258 5.68 7.02 -19.47
CA GLU A 258 5.85 8.10 -20.46
C GLU A 258 4.73 8.05 -21.51
N GLY A 259 4.43 6.88 -22.07
CA GLY A 259 3.34 6.70 -23.03
C GLY A 259 1.95 7.01 -22.46
N LEU A 260 1.68 6.67 -21.19
CA LEU A 260 0.45 7.09 -20.50
C LEU A 260 0.37 8.61 -20.39
N ARG A 261 1.49 9.28 -20.07
CA ARG A 261 1.54 10.74 -19.98
C ARG A 261 1.25 11.40 -21.32
N GLU A 262 1.90 10.92 -22.39
CA GLU A 262 1.68 11.44 -23.74
C GLU A 262 0.21 11.30 -24.19
N ILE A 263 -0.41 10.15 -23.93
CA ILE A 263 -1.82 9.91 -24.24
C ILE A 263 -2.71 10.85 -23.45
N CYS A 264 -2.44 11.02 -22.15
CA CYS A 264 -3.22 11.93 -21.30
C CYS A 264 -3.09 13.38 -21.78
N ASP A 265 -1.90 13.85 -22.12
CA ASP A 265 -1.66 15.22 -22.63
C ASP A 265 -2.36 15.44 -23.97
N LYS A 266 -2.22 14.50 -24.91
CA LYS A 266 -2.85 14.56 -26.23
C LYS A 266 -4.38 14.70 -26.16
N HIS A 267 -4.99 14.06 -25.19
CA HIS A 267 -6.46 13.93 -25.10
C HIS A 267 -7.08 14.75 -23.96
N ASN A 268 -6.31 15.59 -23.27
CA ASN A 268 -6.77 16.36 -22.11
C ASN A 268 -7.44 15.44 -21.06
N MET A 269 -6.80 14.32 -20.75
CA MET A 269 -7.13 13.43 -19.65
C MET A 269 -6.16 13.66 -18.49
N LEU A 270 -6.57 13.38 -17.26
CA LEU A 270 -5.67 13.46 -16.11
C LEU A 270 -4.97 12.12 -15.88
N LEU A 271 -3.69 12.17 -15.51
CA LEU A 271 -2.94 11.01 -15.04
C LEU A 271 -2.96 10.98 -13.51
N ILE A 272 -3.62 9.97 -12.94
CA ILE A 272 -3.68 9.70 -11.50
C ILE A 272 -2.67 8.59 -11.22
N VAL A 273 -1.69 8.86 -10.36
CA VAL A 273 -0.69 7.89 -9.94
C VAL A 273 -0.95 7.51 -8.49
N ASP A 274 -1.22 6.22 -8.27
CA ASP A 274 -1.48 5.65 -6.94
C ASP A 274 -0.19 5.09 -6.35
N GLU A 275 0.43 5.86 -5.47
CA GLU A 275 1.64 5.51 -4.73
C GLU A 275 1.33 5.11 -3.27
N VAL A 276 0.13 4.65 -3.02
CA VAL A 276 -0.29 4.22 -1.67
C VAL A 276 0.61 3.13 -1.13
N GLN A 277 1.08 2.20 -1.96
CA GLN A 277 1.96 1.11 -1.52
C GLN A 277 3.43 1.31 -1.92
N SER A 278 3.71 1.90 -3.07
CA SER A 278 5.07 2.08 -3.62
C SER A 278 5.81 3.29 -3.06
N GLY A 279 5.09 4.28 -2.52
CA GLY A 279 5.66 5.51 -1.99
C GLY A 279 6.34 5.39 -0.61
N PHE A 280 6.83 6.51 -0.12
CA PHE A 280 7.47 6.68 1.19
C PHE A 280 8.66 5.73 1.40
N GLY A 281 9.55 5.66 0.42
CA GLY A 281 10.81 4.92 0.50
C GLY A 281 10.70 3.44 0.13
N ARG A 282 9.50 2.90 -0.05
CA ARG A 282 9.27 1.46 -0.27
C ARG A 282 10.06 0.90 -1.45
N THR A 283 10.16 1.66 -2.53
CA THR A 283 10.85 1.27 -3.77
C THR A 283 12.28 1.78 -3.89
N GLY A 284 12.79 2.47 -2.85
CA GLY A 284 14.16 3.03 -2.83
C GLY A 284 14.24 4.53 -3.15
N SER A 285 13.14 5.14 -3.57
CA SER A 285 12.93 6.59 -3.74
C SER A 285 11.74 7.05 -2.88
N TRP A 286 11.52 8.36 -2.74
CA TRP A 286 10.31 8.84 -2.06
C TRP A 286 9.05 8.34 -2.73
N PHE A 287 9.02 8.43 -4.06
CA PHE A 287 7.94 7.91 -4.91
C PHE A 287 8.55 7.20 -6.11
N PHE A 288 7.99 6.05 -6.50
CA PHE A 288 8.50 5.28 -7.63
C PHE A 288 8.43 6.06 -8.95
N ILE A 289 7.41 6.90 -9.13
CA ILE A 289 7.21 7.68 -10.36
C ILE A 289 8.39 8.59 -10.68
N GLU A 290 9.22 8.97 -9.70
CA GLU A 290 10.43 9.77 -9.89
C GLU A 290 11.38 9.15 -10.92
N GLU A 291 11.49 7.82 -10.96
CA GLU A 291 12.39 7.10 -11.86
C GLU A 291 12.04 7.29 -13.34
N SER A 292 10.77 7.54 -13.64
CA SER A 292 10.31 7.80 -15.01
C SER A 292 10.47 9.27 -15.43
N GLY A 293 10.56 10.19 -14.48
CA GLY A 293 10.49 11.62 -14.75
C GLY A 293 9.09 12.12 -15.15
N VAL A 294 8.10 11.25 -15.13
CA VAL A 294 6.71 11.57 -15.48
C VAL A 294 6.06 12.37 -14.37
N ARG A 295 5.43 13.47 -14.73
CA ARG A 295 4.62 14.26 -13.81
C ARG A 295 3.18 13.77 -13.79
N PRO A 296 2.67 13.26 -12.65
CA PRO A 296 1.24 13.01 -12.50
C PRO A 296 0.45 14.33 -12.40
N ASP A 297 -0.84 14.29 -12.73
CA ASP A 297 -1.75 15.40 -12.42
C ASP A 297 -2.29 15.28 -10.99
N ILE A 298 -2.50 14.06 -10.52
CA ILE A 298 -2.89 13.74 -9.16
C ILE A 298 -2.01 12.59 -8.67
N LEU A 299 -1.37 12.78 -7.51
CA LEU A 299 -0.62 11.75 -6.79
C LEU A 299 -1.40 11.34 -5.55
N ILE A 300 -1.59 10.03 -5.36
CA ILE A 300 -2.24 9.46 -4.18
C ILE A 300 -1.20 8.84 -3.26
N MET A 301 -1.31 9.09 -1.96
CA MET A 301 -0.42 8.57 -0.93
C MET A 301 -1.17 8.12 0.32
N ALA A 302 -0.68 7.08 1.00
CA ALA A 302 -1.19 6.59 2.29
C ALA A 302 -0.14 5.67 2.95
N LYS A 303 -0.57 4.66 3.71
CA LYS A 303 0.27 3.60 4.30
C LYS A 303 1.53 4.15 4.97
N GLY A 304 2.68 4.05 4.30
CA GLY A 304 3.97 4.53 4.80
C GLY A 304 4.01 6.01 5.18
N LEU A 305 3.07 6.82 4.68
CA LEU A 305 2.94 8.24 5.00
C LEU A 305 2.94 8.52 6.52
N ALA A 306 2.23 7.72 7.31
CA ALA A 306 2.08 7.94 8.76
C ALA A 306 2.43 6.70 9.61
N ASN A 307 3.10 5.70 9.04
CA ASN A 307 3.65 4.54 9.74
C ASN A 307 2.67 3.85 10.69
N GLY A 308 1.42 3.62 10.26
CA GLY A 308 0.38 2.93 11.03
C GLY A 308 -0.74 3.83 11.53
N PHE A 309 -0.56 5.16 11.60
CA PHE A 309 -1.65 6.08 11.89
C PHE A 309 -2.52 6.30 10.65
N PRO A 310 -3.87 6.29 10.79
CA PRO A 310 -4.76 6.49 9.66
C PRO A 310 -4.57 7.87 9.02
N LEU A 311 -3.94 7.88 7.86
CA LEU A 311 -3.73 9.08 7.04
C LEU A 311 -3.51 8.68 5.58
N SER A 312 -4.10 9.46 4.70
CA SER A 312 -3.84 9.41 3.27
C SER A 312 -3.90 10.83 2.70
N GLY A 313 -3.49 11.00 1.46
CA GLY A 313 -3.54 12.30 0.82
C GLY A 313 -3.63 12.19 -0.69
N VAL A 314 -4.19 13.24 -1.27
CA VAL A 314 -4.09 13.55 -2.69
C VAL A 314 -3.28 14.84 -2.82
N VAL A 315 -2.37 14.85 -3.80
CA VAL A 315 -1.60 16.03 -4.16
C VAL A 315 -1.81 16.31 -5.63
N SER A 316 -2.04 17.55 -5.96
CA SER A 316 -2.23 18.00 -7.34
C SER A 316 -1.59 19.37 -7.53
N ARG A 317 -1.76 19.93 -8.73
CA ARG A 317 -1.29 21.28 -9.04
C ARG A 317 -2.31 22.29 -8.52
N LYS A 318 -1.86 23.35 -7.87
CA LYS A 318 -2.70 24.45 -7.38
C LYS A 318 -3.61 25.01 -8.46
N GLU A 319 -3.10 25.19 -9.67
CA GLU A 319 -3.88 25.67 -10.83
C GLU A 319 -5.08 24.77 -11.22
N LEU A 320 -5.02 23.48 -10.89
CA LEU A 320 -6.15 22.56 -11.07
C LEU A 320 -7.10 22.63 -9.87
N THR A 321 -6.56 22.59 -8.66
CA THR A 321 -7.39 22.52 -7.45
C THR A 321 -8.14 23.82 -7.19
N ASP A 322 -7.64 24.98 -7.67
CA ASP A 322 -8.34 26.27 -7.59
C ASP A 322 -9.66 26.32 -8.39
N LYS A 323 -9.86 25.37 -9.32
CA LYS A 323 -11.12 25.21 -10.04
C LYS A 323 -12.18 24.46 -9.24
N LEU A 324 -11.79 23.82 -8.14
CA LEU A 324 -12.73 23.14 -7.23
C LEU A 324 -13.46 24.19 -6.36
N LYS A 325 -14.78 24.08 -6.27
CA LYS A 325 -15.55 24.97 -5.42
C LYS A 325 -15.34 24.63 -3.94
N PRO A 326 -15.27 25.63 -3.03
CA PRO A 326 -15.26 25.38 -1.60
C PRO A 326 -16.36 24.42 -1.17
N GLY A 327 -16.04 23.45 -0.28
CA GLY A 327 -16.96 22.40 0.15
C GLY A 327 -16.99 21.16 -0.75
N THR A 328 -16.31 21.17 -1.91
CA THR A 328 -16.20 19.98 -2.78
C THR A 328 -15.43 18.85 -2.10
N MET A 329 -14.36 19.20 -1.41
CA MET A 329 -13.52 18.29 -0.62
C MET A 329 -13.84 18.47 0.86
N GLY A 330 -13.93 17.37 1.60
CA GLY A 330 -14.22 17.43 3.03
C GLY A 330 -14.48 16.06 3.64
N GLY A 331 -14.12 15.91 4.91
CA GLY A 331 -14.35 14.72 5.71
C GLY A 331 -14.12 15.04 7.18
N THR A 332 -14.99 14.54 8.05
CA THR A 332 -14.97 14.90 9.49
C THR A 332 -13.61 14.64 10.13
N TYR A 333 -12.98 13.51 9.85
CA TYR A 333 -11.67 13.11 10.40
C TYR A 333 -10.50 13.37 9.44
N ALA A 334 -10.76 13.93 8.27
CA ALA A 334 -9.78 14.13 7.21
C ALA A 334 -8.60 14.99 7.69
N GLY A 335 -7.38 14.50 7.49
CA GLY A 335 -6.17 15.18 7.94
C GLY A 335 -6.06 15.29 9.45
N ASN A 336 -6.37 14.21 10.19
CA ASN A 336 -6.32 14.19 11.67
C ASN A 336 -5.00 14.72 12.21
N ALA A 337 -5.05 15.57 13.24
CA ALA A 337 -3.87 16.26 13.80
C ALA A 337 -2.81 15.29 14.33
N VAL A 338 -3.21 14.21 15.00
CA VAL A 338 -2.30 13.20 15.54
C VAL A 338 -1.60 12.44 14.43
N SER A 339 -2.37 12.04 13.41
CA SER A 339 -1.81 11.35 12.23
C SER A 339 -0.89 12.25 11.40
N CYS A 340 -1.21 13.55 11.28
CA CYS A 340 -0.33 14.52 10.62
C CYS A 340 0.98 14.72 11.39
N ALA A 341 0.94 14.79 12.73
CA ALA A 341 2.14 14.87 13.56
C ALA A 341 3.02 13.62 13.44
N ALA A 342 2.39 12.43 13.43
CA ALA A 342 3.09 11.17 13.15
C ALA A 342 3.76 11.20 11.77
N ALA A 343 3.06 11.66 10.73
CA ALA A 343 3.59 11.75 9.36
C ALA A 343 4.72 12.78 9.24
N CYS A 344 4.69 13.88 9.99
CA CYS A 344 5.82 14.80 10.08
C CYS A 344 7.08 14.08 10.59
N ALA A 345 6.94 13.30 11.66
CA ALA A 345 8.06 12.51 12.18
C ALA A 345 8.54 11.43 11.21
N VAL A 346 7.63 10.81 10.44
CA VAL A 346 8.02 9.87 9.37
C VAL A 346 8.89 10.56 8.33
N ALA A 347 8.50 11.74 7.86
CA ALA A 347 9.27 12.48 6.86
C ALA A 347 10.68 12.84 7.38
N ASP A 348 10.79 13.23 8.65
CA ASP A 348 12.09 13.52 9.29
C ASP A 348 12.95 12.25 9.37
N VAL A 349 12.40 11.14 9.85
CA VAL A 349 13.12 9.87 10.01
C VAL A 349 13.65 9.36 8.67
N ILE A 350 12.82 9.34 7.61
CA ILE A 350 13.26 8.87 6.28
C ILE A 350 14.52 9.63 5.83
N LYS A 351 14.55 10.96 6.06
CA LYS A 351 15.65 11.83 5.66
C LYS A 351 16.87 11.71 6.58
N GLU A 352 16.66 11.79 7.89
CA GLU A 352 17.74 11.92 8.87
C GLU A 352 18.41 10.60 9.23
N GLU A 353 17.68 9.48 9.13
CA GLU A 353 18.21 8.14 9.43
C GLU A 353 18.66 7.39 8.16
N ASN A 354 18.78 8.07 7.01
CA ASN A 354 19.25 7.51 5.74
C ASN A 354 18.50 6.23 5.32
N VAL A 355 17.18 6.21 5.57
CA VAL A 355 16.34 5.02 5.34
C VAL A 355 16.45 4.51 3.90
N LEU A 356 16.50 5.42 2.91
CA LEU A 356 16.61 5.03 1.49
C LEU A 356 17.91 4.27 1.18
N ALA A 357 19.02 4.62 1.82
CA ALA A 357 20.27 3.90 1.67
C ALA A 357 20.18 2.47 2.25
N ASN A 358 19.48 2.30 3.38
CA ASN A 358 19.21 0.95 3.91
C ASN A 358 18.31 0.15 2.97
N VAL A 359 17.28 0.76 2.39
CA VAL A 359 16.42 0.10 1.39
C VAL A 359 17.24 -0.41 0.22
N GLN A 360 18.17 0.39 -0.31
CA GLN A 360 19.07 -0.02 -1.39
C GLN A 360 19.88 -1.26 -0.99
N ALA A 361 20.58 -1.19 0.15
CA ALA A 361 21.42 -2.29 0.63
C ALA A 361 20.62 -3.57 0.93
N ARG A 362 19.45 -3.44 1.54
CA ARG A 362 18.58 -4.60 1.84
C ARG A 362 17.90 -5.15 0.58
N SER A 363 17.61 -4.31 -0.40
CA SER A 363 17.12 -4.74 -1.71
C SER A 363 18.13 -5.63 -2.43
N GLU A 364 19.39 -5.20 -2.49
CA GLU A 364 20.48 -5.99 -3.09
C GLU A 364 20.65 -7.35 -2.39
N GLN A 365 20.63 -7.36 -1.06
CA GLN A 365 20.69 -8.58 -0.24
C GLN A 365 19.50 -9.52 -0.56
N LEU A 366 18.27 -8.99 -0.60
CA LEU A 366 17.07 -9.76 -0.87
C LEU A 366 17.10 -10.35 -2.29
N PHE A 367 17.34 -9.54 -3.31
CA PHE A 367 17.38 -10.02 -4.70
C PHE A 367 18.48 -11.05 -4.92
N SER A 368 19.70 -10.81 -4.40
CA SER A 368 20.82 -11.74 -4.52
C SER A 368 20.47 -13.11 -3.94
N ARG A 369 19.84 -13.16 -2.76
CA ARG A 369 19.43 -14.43 -2.14
C ARG A 369 18.32 -15.12 -2.94
N LEU A 370 17.28 -14.39 -3.35
CA LEU A 370 16.19 -14.98 -4.14
C LEU A 370 16.69 -15.52 -5.49
N GLN A 371 17.59 -14.79 -6.17
CA GLN A 371 18.22 -15.24 -7.42
C GLN A 371 19.08 -16.49 -7.20
N SER A 372 19.78 -16.60 -6.07
CA SER A 372 20.53 -17.82 -5.74
C SER A 372 19.61 -19.03 -5.61
N LEU A 373 18.41 -18.87 -5.04
CA LEU A 373 17.40 -19.93 -4.96
C LEU A 373 16.84 -20.29 -6.34
N GLN A 374 16.63 -19.32 -7.21
CA GLN A 374 16.18 -19.57 -8.59
C GLN A 374 17.23 -20.32 -9.42
N ASN A 375 18.51 -20.12 -9.12
CA ASN A 375 19.62 -20.83 -9.78
C ASN A 375 19.93 -22.22 -9.18
N ASP A 376 19.33 -22.57 -8.04
CA ASP A 376 19.46 -23.90 -7.44
C ASP A 376 18.71 -24.93 -8.27
N SER A 377 19.38 -25.95 -8.77
CA SER A 377 18.79 -26.96 -9.67
C SER A 377 17.60 -27.72 -9.08
N THR A 378 17.49 -27.79 -7.75
CA THR A 378 16.37 -28.46 -7.06
C THR A 378 15.16 -27.56 -6.91
N LEU A 379 15.34 -26.22 -6.90
CA LEU A 379 14.28 -25.24 -6.73
C LEU A 379 13.86 -24.54 -8.01
N SER A 380 14.78 -24.42 -8.99
CA SER A 380 14.55 -23.67 -10.22
C SER A 380 13.32 -24.13 -11.02
N PRO A 381 12.93 -25.42 -11.06
CA PRO A 381 11.70 -25.83 -11.73
C PRO A 381 10.41 -25.25 -11.12
N TYR A 382 10.47 -24.82 -9.88
CA TYR A 382 9.33 -24.29 -9.13
C TYR A 382 9.27 -22.76 -9.11
N ILE A 383 10.37 -22.05 -9.43
CA ILE A 383 10.47 -20.60 -9.36
C ILE A 383 10.37 -20.01 -10.75
N LEU A 384 9.23 -19.36 -11.05
CA LEU A 384 8.91 -18.84 -12.38
C LEU A 384 9.54 -17.45 -12.60
N ASP A 385 9.41 -16.54 -11.62
CA ASP A 385 9.87 -15.16 -11.75
C ASP A 385 10.20 -14.53 -10.40
N ILE A 386 11.18 -13.63 -10.39
CA ILE A 386 11.53 -12.77 -9.24
C ILE A 386 11.54 -11.34 -9.73
N ARG A 387 10.70 -10.49 -9.14
CA ARG A 387 10.50 -9.11 -9.58
C ARG A 387 10.18 -8.16 -8.44
N GLY A 388 10.20 -6.88 -8.72
CA GLY A 388 9.88 -5.83 -7.76
C GLY A 388 10.88 -4.69 -7.80
N ARG A 389 10.80 -3.80 -6.80
CA ARG A 389 11.68 -2.65 -6.64
C ARG A 389 11.89 -2.32 -5.17
N GLY A 390 13.14 -2.01 -4.79
CA GLY A 390 13.47 -1.73 -3.39
C GLY A 390 13.08 -2.89 -2.47
N LEU A 391 12.27 -2.63 -1.45
CA LEU A 391 11.71 -3.64 -0.55
C LEU A 391 10.23 -3.94 -0.83
N MET A 392 9.83 -3.86 -2.08
CA MET A 392 8.56 -4.32 -2.62
C MET A 392 8.85 -5.41 -3.65
N VAL A 393 9.11 -6.65 -3.19
CA VAL A 393 9.64 -7.75 -4.00
C VAL A 393 8.71 -8.96 -3.95
N ALA A 394 8.59 -9.65 -5.06
CA ALA A 394 7.81 -10.87 -5.20
C ALA A 394 8.65 -12.01 -5.77
N MET A 395 8.33 -13.23 -5.35
CA MET A 395 8.70 -14.45 -6.03
C MET A 395 7.43 -15.15 -6.49
N GLU A 396 7.38 -15.50 -7.76
CA GLU A 396 6.28 -16.23 -8.38
C GLU A 396 6.69 -17.68 -8.63
N PHE A 397 5.80 -18.58 -8.26
CA PHE A 397 6.00 -20.01 -8.45
C PHE A 397 5.28 -20.50 -9.70
N ALA A 398 5.83 -21.51 -10.32
CA ALA A 398 5.22 -22.22 -11.40
C ALA A 398 3.96 -22.99 -10.93
N SER A 399 2.95 -23.09 -11.79
CA SER A 399 1.79 -23.96 -11.58
C SER A 399 1.11 -24.29 -12.89
N SER A 400 0.83 -25.57 -13.11
CA SER A 400 0.06 -26.04 -14.27
C SER A 400 -1.43 -25.68 -14.20
N GLU A 401 -1.91 -25.29 -13.01
CA GLU A 401 -3.30 -24.91 -12.74
C GLU A 401 -3.47 -23.39 -12.55
N ALA A 402 -2.41 -22.60 -12.76
CA ALA A 402 -2.50 -21.13 -12.64
C ALA A 402 -3.35 -20.52 -13.76
N VAL A 403 -3.90 -19.34 -13.50
CA VAL A 403 -4.58 -18.55 -14.53
C VAL A 403 -3.61 -18.29 -15.69
N GLY A 404 -3.98 -18.69 -16.91
CA GLY A 404 -3.12 -18.61 -18.08
C GLY A 404 -2.19 -19.82 -18.32
N ALA A 405 -2.21 -20.83 -17.44
CA ALA A 405 -1.41 -22.04 -17.57
C ALA A 405 -1.60 -22.85 -18.89
N PRO A 406 -2.74 -22.76 -19.60
CA PRO A 406 -2.92 -23.54 -20.84
C PRO A 406 -2.08 -23.07 -22.03
N TYR A 407 -1.30 -21.99 -21.90
CA TYR A 407 -0.33 -21.63 -22.93
C TYR A 407 0.93 -22.48 -22.76
N ASP A 408 1.20 -23.39 -23.70
CA ASP A 408 2.34 -24.33 -23.70
C ASP A 408 3.69 -23.62 -23.42
N ALA A 409 3.78 -22.35 -23.81
CA ALA A 409 4.97 -21.53 -23.59
C ALA A 409 5.23 -21.16 -22.13
N VAL A 410 4.24 -21.30 -21.24
CA VAL A 410 4.31 -20.87 -19.82
C VAL A 410 4.11 -22.06 -18.88
N THR A 411 3.65 -23.21 -19.42
CA THR A 411 3.39 -24.40 -18.62
C THR A 411 4.70 -25.07 -18.25
N PRO A 412 4.97 -25.30 -16.94
CA PRO A 412 6.11 -26.10 -16.53
C PRO A 412 6.06 -27.49 -17.12
N THR A 413 7.21 -28.07 -17.42
CA THR A 413 7.34 -29.47 -17.87
C THR A 413 6.91 -30.48 -16.81
N GLN A 414 6.66 -30.04 -15.57
CA GLN A 414 6.21 -30.83 -14.44
C GLN A 414 4.78 -30.44 -14.05
N ASP A 415 4.01 -31.42 -13.57
CA ASP A 415 2.64 -31.21 -13.07
C ASP A 415 2.69 -30.57 -11.66
N ILE A 416 3.00 -29.28 -11.60
CA ILE A 416 3.06 -28.50 -10.35
C ILE A 416 1.66 -27.97 -10.04
N LYS A 417 1.03 -28.55 -9.03
CA LYS A 417 -0.32 -28.16 -8.60
C LYS A 417 -0.35 -26.77 -7.97
N LYS A 418 -1.52 -26.13 -8.06
CA LYS A 418 -1.81 -24.84 -7.41
C LYS A 418 -1.64 -24.93 -5.89
N GLY A 419 -1.25 -23.80 -5.26
CA GLY A 419 -1.19 -23.64 -3.82
C GLY A 419 0.24 -23.63 -3.25
N LEU A 420 1.27 -23.65 -4.10
CA LEU A 420 2.67 -23.61 -3.64
C LEU A 420 2.96 -22.34 -2.83
N ALA A 421 2.56 -21.16 -3.33
CA ALA A 421 2.73 -19.88 -2.64
C ALA A 421 2.08 -19.87 -1.26
N SER A 422 0.86 -20.37 -1.14
CA SER A 422 0.14 -20.41 0.13
C SER A 422 0.76 -21.41 1.12
N LYS A 423 1.24 -22.56 0.64
CA LYS A 423 1.94 -23.56 1.48
C LYS A 423 3.26 -22.99 2.01
N VAL A 424 4.06 -22.36 1.15
CA VAL A 424 5.33 -21.71 1.55
C VAL A 424 5.08 -20.60 2.56
N ALA A 425 4.11 -19.71 2.32
CA ALA A 425 3.76 -18.65 3.27
C ALA A 425 3.32 -19.23 4.62
N LYS A 426 2.48 -20.27 4.63
CA LYS A 426 2.04 -20.96 5.86
C LYS A 426 3.23 -21.58 6.61
N LYS A 427 4.14 -22.23 5.90
CA LYS A 427 5.35 -22.84 6.50
C LYS A 427 6.27 -21.77 7.11
N CYS A 428 6.41 -20.59 6.44
CA CYS A 428 7.13 -19.46 7.02
C CYS A 428 6.50 -18.98 8.35
N ILE A 429 5.18 -18.92 8.42
CA ILE A 429 4.45 -18.55 9.65
C ILE A 429 4.73 -19.59 10.75
N GLU A 430 4.68 -20.88 10.44
CA GLU A 430 5.01 -21.96 11.39
C GLU A 430 6.43 -21.83 11.93
N LYS A 431 7.37 -21.37 11.09
CA LYS A 431 8.79 -21.13 11.42
C LYS A 431 9.07 -19.76 12.08
N GLY A 432 8.04 -18.93 12.32
CA GLY A 432 8.17 -17.67 13.05
C GLY A 432 8.39 -16.43 12.17
N MET A 433 7.95 -16.45 10.91
CA MET A 433 7.95 -15.28 10.04
C MET A 433 6.61 -15.08 9.38
N LEU A 434 6.01 -13.88 9.53
CA LEU A 434 4.81 -13.50 8.79
C LEU A 434 5.19 -13.18 7.34
N LEU A 435 4.57 -13.89 6.41
CA LEU A 435 4.72 -13.69 4.98
C LEU A 435 3.36 -13.76 4.30
N LEU A 436 3.16 -12.97 3.24
CA LEU A 436 1.88 -12.88 2.52
C LEU A 436 2.01 -13.39 1.08
N THR A 437 0.90 -13.94 0.59
CA THR A 437 0.67 -14.11 -0.85
C THR A 437 0.02 -12.87 -1.45
N THR A 438 0.07 -12.73 -2.77
CA THR A 438 -0.62 -11.65 -3.50
C THR A 438 -1.06 -12.15 -4.88
N SER A 439 -1.87 -11.36 -5.60
CA SER A 439 -2.38 -11.62 -6.95
C SER A 439 -3.31 -12.83 -7.09
N ALA A 440 -3.72 -13.10 -8.32
CA ALA A 440 -4.46 -14.30 -8.72
C ALA A 440 -3.51 -15.47 -9.07
N TYR A 441 -2.20 -15.21 -9.08
CA TYR A 441 -1.14 -16.14 -9.42
C TYR A 441 -0.45 -16.70 -8.17
N GLU A 442 0.48 -17.63 -8.33
CA GLU A 442 1.21 -18.25 -7.22
C GLU A 442 2.38 -17.37 -6.75
N VAL A 443 2.06 -16.24 -6.10
CA VAL A 443 3.04 -15.21 -5.72
C VAL A 443 3.12 -15.04 -4.21
N VAL A 444 4.33 -15.10 -3.66
CA VAL A 444 4.66 -14.60 -2.33
C VAL A 444 5.27 -13.21 -2.44
N ARG A 445 5.05 -12.35 -1.43
CA ARG A 445 5.58 -10.99 -1.40
C ARG A 445 6.38 -10.70 -0.15
N PHE A 446 7.52 -10.05 -0.37
CA PHE A 446 8.42 -9.55 0.68
C PHE A 446 8.23 -8.05 0.79
N ILE A 447 7.73 -7.61 1.93
CA ILE A 447 7.46 -6.20 2.19
C ILE A 447 7.84 -5.84 3.65
N PRO A 448 9.11 -6.10 4.07
CA PRO A 448 9.58 -5.85 5.43
C PRO A 448 9.69 -4.35 5.72
N ALA A 449 9.97 -3.99 6.97
CA ALA A 449 10.28 -2.63 7.36
C ALA A 449 11.50 -2.08 6.59
N LEU A 450 11.48 -0.80 6.23
CA LEU A 450 12.55 -0.15 5.46
C LEU A 450 13.85 -0.01 6.26
N ASN A 451 13.74 -0.01 7.58
CA ASN A 451 14.86 0.02 8.53
C ASN A 451 15.19 -1.37 9.10
N ILE A 452 14.74 -2.44 8.43
CA ILE A 452 15.13 -3.82 8.77
C ILE A 452 16.65 -3.95 8.74
N THR A 453 17.24 -4.63 9.74
CA THR A 453 18.68 -4.84 9.79
C THR A 453 19.12 -5.93 8.81
N GLN A 454 20.44 -6.00 8.57
CA GLN A 454 21.02 -7.07 7.75
C GLN A 454 20.73 -8.44 8.37
N GLU A 455 20.92 -8.58 9.67
CA GLU A 455 20.74 -9.83 10.42
C GLU A 455 19.26 -10.28 10.40
N GLU A 456 18.33 -9.34 10.54
CA GLU A 456 16.89 -9.64 10.45
C GLU A 456 16.51 -10.09 9.03
N MET A 457 17.07 -9.46 8.00
CA MET A 457 16.86 -9.85 6.60
C MET A 457 17.43 -11.26 6.35
N ASP A 458 18.68 -11.54 6.77
CA ASP A 458 19.31 -12.86 6.65
C ASP A 458 18.48 -13.95 7.35
N LYS A 459 18.01 -13.65 8.56
CA LYS A 459 17.14 -14.56 9.30
C LYS A 459 15.84 -14.84 8.55
N GLY A 460 15.17 -13.81 8.04
CA GLY A 460 13.94 -13.98 7.27
C GLY A 460 14.15 -14.80 6.00
N LEU A 461 15.22 -14.53 5.28
CA LEU A 461 15.58 -15.28 4.07
C LEU A 461 15.95 -16.73 4.35
N SER A 462 16.60 -17.01 5.49
CA SER A 462 16.88 -18.41 5.92
C SER A 462 15.57 -19.15 6.24
N ILE A 463 14.64 -18.53 6.97
CA ILE A 463 13.31 -19.11 7.23
C ILE A 463 12.58 -19.39 5.92
N PHE A 464 12.61 -18.44 4.97
CA PHE A 464 11.97 -18.59 3.67
C PHE A 464 12.56 -19.76 2.87
N GLU A 465 13.89 -19.85 2.79
CA GLU A 465 14.56 -20.95 2.07
C GLU A 465 14.24 -22.31 2.68
N GLU A 466 14.31 -22.46 4.02
CA GLU A 466 13.92 -23.69 4.68
C GLU A 466 12.47 -24.08 4.37
N ALA A 467 11.56 -23.11 4.48
CA ALA A 467 10.15 -23.33 4.18
C ALA A 467 9.92 -23.76 2.73
N LEU A 468 10.61 -23.12 1.78
CA LEU A 468 10.51 -23.44 0.37
C LEU A 468 11.04 -24.86 0.09
N ARG A 469 12.22 -25.22 0.62
CA ARG A 469 12.81 -26.55 0.44
C ARG A 469 11.94 -27.65 1.01
N GLU A 470 11.37 -27.46 2.21
CA GLU A 470 10.45 -28.42 2.81
C GLU A 470 9.19 -28.62 1.96
N VAL A 471 8.57 -27.52 1.50
CA VAL A 471 7.33 -27.62 0.70
C VAL A 471 7.59 -28.23 -0.67
N VAL A 472 8.74 -27.95 -1.29
CA VAL A 472 9.13 -28.57 -2.58
C VAL A 472 9.41 -30.06 -2.41
N ALA A 473 10.02 -30.48 -1.30
CA ALA A 473 10.29 -31.90 -1.02
C ALA A 473 9.01 -32.73 -0.76
N GLU A 474 7.90 -32.08 -0.39
CA GLU A 474 6.58 -32.69 -0.19
C GLU A 474 5.76 -32.76 -1.52
N HIS A 475 6.27 -32.17 -2.59
CA HIS A 475 5.58 -32.04 -3.89
C HIS A 475 6.03 -33.12 -4.87
#